data_9611a858f41c88060d1bdda47a326b4e
#
_entry.id   9611a858f41c88060d1bdda47a326b4e
#
_cell.length_a   1.000
_cell.length_b   1.000
_cell.length_c   1.000
_cell.angle_alpha   90.00
_cell.angle_beta   90.00
_cell.angle_gamma   90.00
#
_symmetry.space_group_name_H-M   'P 1'
#
loop_
_entity.id
_entity.type
_entity.pdbx_description
1 polymer ?
#
loop_
_entity_poly.entity_id
_entity_poly.type
_entity_poly.pdbx_seq_one_letter_code
_entity_poly.pdbx_strand_id
1 'polypeptide(L)'
;TTFAGGGGGGGRQENGKSAGAGGAGGGGNGSATGLGSAGTANTGGGGGGGAGCSPYIGGAGGSGVVIVRASKAGGDIFFTQPSACNETAIVNSGACQVARFKTSATLKIDDPDNFNNKVHFLVVAGGGGGGAARNGGGGAGGLRTSFGCEATRGQVLDLANGSYPVTIGAGGSAAGNGNNSSFASIVSTAGATAETTGGSGGGHSSSGTNIAGNKGEFMAPEGNPGGAGHSFSAGGSGYGQSGGGGGATEAGQNAPGQNQSGRGGAGLSNSITGSAVSYAGGGGGGTYVNATGGA
;
A
#
# COMPACT_ATOMS: atom_id res chain seq x y z
N THR A 1 10.89 -18.41 0.43
CA THR A 1 10.83 -17.47 -0.72
C THR A 1 10.42 -16.12 -0.18
N THR A 2 11.36 -15.21 -0.10
CA THR A 2 11.15 -13.84 0.39
C THR A 2 10.47 -13.05 -0.72
N PHE A 3 9.19 -12.68 -0.54
CA PHE A 3 8.48 -11.79 -1.44
C PHE A 3 8.25 -10.45 -0.77
N ALA A 4 8.37 -9.39 -1.55
CA ALA A 4 8.13 -7.99 -1.27
C ALA A 4 9.30 -7.25 -0.62
N GLY A 5 10.19 -6.79 -1.47
CA GLY A 5 11.00 -5.62 -1.18
C GLY A 5 10.18 -4.37 -1.48
N GLY A 6 10.20 -3.42 -0.59
CA GLY A 6 9.72 -2.09 -0.89
C GLY A 6 10.66 -1.37 -1.83
N GLY A 7 10.12 -0.58 -2.72
CA GLY A 7 10.87 0.23 -3.63
C GLY A 7 11.62 1.41 -2.98
N GLY A 8 12.68 1.89 -3.55
CA GLY A 8 13.55 2.95 -3.06
C GLY A 8 13.30 4.33 -3.66
N GLY A 9 13.75 5.34 -3.00
CA GLY A 9 13.73 6.70 -3.49
C GLY A 9 14.89 7.00 -4.44
N GLY A 10 14.64 7.80 -5.48
CA GLY A 10 15.65 8.26 -6.44
C GLY A 10 16.52 9.38 -5.88
N GLY A 11 17.80 9.37 -6.23
CA GLY A 11 18.73 10.47 -6.03
C GLY A 11 19.58 10.60 -7.29
N ARG A 12 19.90 11.81 -7.74
CA ARG A 12 20.78 12.01 -8.89
C ARG A 12 22.19 11.50 -8.55
N GLN A 13 22.77 10.68 -9.40
CA GLN A 13 24.09 10.08 -9.19
C GLN A 13 25.25 11.09 -9.09
N GLU A 14 25.02 12.33 -9.46
CA GLU A 14 25.98 13.41 -9.29
C GLU A 14 25.92 13.91 -7.85
N ASN A 15 26.86 13.58 -7.00
CA ASN A 15 27.07 14.00 -5.60
C ASN A 15 26.60 13.04 -4.49
N GLY A 16 26.54 11.72 -4.71
CA GLY A 16 26.35 10.75 -3.60
C GLY A 16 24.98 10.81 -2.93
N LYS A 17 23.95 11.33 -3.58
CA LYS A 17 22.58 11.41 -3.06
C LYS A 17 21.80 10.15 -3.40
N SER A 18 21.15 9.58 -2.40
CA SER A 18 20.31 8.38 -2.57
C SER A 18 18.85 8.68 -2.33
N ALA A 19 18.03 8.06 -3.14
CA ALA A 19 16.60 8.08 -3.01
C ALA A 19 16.12 7.06 -1.98
N GLY A 20 14.91 7.25 -1.41
CA GLY A 20 14.33 6.37 -0.40
C GLY A 20 13.86 5.03 -1.00
N ALA A 21 14.16 3.92 -0.33
CA ALA A 21 13.57 2.62 -0.65
C ALA A 21 12.09 2.61 -0.30
N GLY A 22 11.23 1.95 -1.08
CA GLY A 22 9.86 1.70 -0.69
C GLY A 22 9.78 0.64 0.41
N GLY A 23 8.67 0.59 1.13
CA GLY A 23 8.46 -0.38 2.20
C GLY A 23 8.19 -1.80 1.69
N ALA A 24 8.59 -2.81 2.44
CA ALA A 24 8.20 -4.19 2.17
C ALA A 24 6.66 -4.29 2.08
N GLY A 25 6.15 -5.07 1.14
CA GLY A 25 4.70 -5.14 0.88
C GLY A 25 4.27 -4.41 -0.39
N GLY A 26 5.20 -4.15 -1.29
CA GLY A 26 4.92 -3.65 -2.63
C GLY A 26 5.05 -2.15 -2.82
N GLY A 27 5.67 -1.42 -1.90
CA GLY A 27 5.98 -0.01 -2.07
C GLY A 27 6.92 0.25 -3.26
N GLY A 28 6.65 1.30 -4.04
CA GLY A 28 7.45 1.73 -5.18
C GLY A 28 8.71 2.53 -4.78
N ASN A 29 9.80 2.38 -5.53
CA ASN A 29 11.04 3.13 -5.33
C ASN A 29 10.87 4.60 -5.74
N GLY A 30 11.32 5.54 -4.94
CA GLY A 30 11.58 6.88 -5.43
C GLY A 30 12.67 6.90 -6.50
N SER A 31 12.86 8.01 -7.18
CA SER A 31 13.90 8.18 -8.19
C SER A 31 14.79 9.38 -7.93
N ALA A 32 16.07 9.25 -8.27
CA ALA A 32 17.08 10.31 -8.22
C ALA A 32 17.26 10.99 -9.56
N THR A 33 16.93 10.32 -10.64
CA THR A 33 17.28 10.72 -12.00
C THR A 33 16.09 10.73 -12.95
N GLY A 34 14.90 10.31 -12.48
CA GLY A 34 13.76 10.14 -13.36
C GLY A 34 12.43 9.97 -12.61
N LEU A 35 11.57 9.15 -13.16
CA LEU A 35 10.26 8.82 -12.60
C LEU A 35 10.41 7.94 -11.35
N GLY A 36 9.55 8.12 -10.37
CA GLY A 36 9.38 7.16 -9.28
C GLY A 36 8.84 5.81 -9.78
N SER A 37 9.19 4.73 -9.09
CA SER A 37 8.66 3.40 -9.44
C SER A 37 7.21 3.24 -8.96
N ALA A 38 6.41 2.52 -9.73
CA ALA A 38 5.06 2.19 -9.31
C ALA A 38 5.07 1.22 -8.11
N GLY A 39 4.06 1.32 -7.27
CA GLY A 39 3.70 0.30 -6.29
C GLY A 39 3.28 -1.01 -6.99
N THR A 40 3.55 -2.14 -6.35
CA THR A 40 3.22 -3.46 -6.90
C THR A 40 1.71 -3.65 -6.94
N ALA A 41 1.19 -4.05 -8.08
CA ALA A 41 -0.24 -4.36 -8.25
C ALA A 41 -0.69 -5.48 -7.31
N ASN A 42 -1.93 -5.43 -6.84
CA ASN A 42 -2.56 -6.40 -5.93
C ASN A 42 -1.85 -6.56 -4.57
N THR A 43 -1.20 -5.49 -4.11
CA THR A 43 -0.58 -5.44 -2.78
C THR A 43 -1.01 -4.20 -1.99
N GLY A 44 -1.60 -3.20 -2.65
CA GLY A 44 -1.91 -1.90 -2.06
C GLY A 44 -0.67 -1.05 -1.79
N GLY A 45 0.47 -1.34 -2.43
CA GLY A 45 1.71 -0.60 -2.22
C GLY A 45 1.63 0.85 -2.73
N GLY A 46 2.22 1.81 -1.99
CA GLY A 46 2.34 3.20 -2.42
C GLY A 46 3.37 3.39 -3.53
N GLY A 47 3.20 4.36 -4.40
CA GLY A 47 4.18 4.73 -5.45
C GLY A 47 5.35 5.53 -4.91
N GLY A 48 6.53 5.39 -5.50
CA GLY A 48 7.73 6.15 -5.13
C GLY A 48 7.70 7.60 -5.66
N GLY A 49 8.34 8.53 -4.96
CA GLY A 49 8.48 9.92 -5.40
C GLY A 49 9.42 10.09 -6.60
N GLY A 50 9.10 11.04 -7.48
CA GLY A 50 9.96 11.40 -8.62
C GLY A 50 11.16 12.29 -8.27
N ALA A 51 12.14 12.34 -9.15
CA ALA A 51 13.31 13.22 -9.01
C ALA A 51 12.93 14.70 -9.15
N GLY A 52 13.77 15.59 -8.59
CA GLY A 52 13.47 17.01 -8.47
C GLY A 52 13.48 17.88 -9.73
N CYS A 53 13.74 17.34 -10.92
CA CYS A 53 13.74 18.12 -12.16
C CYS A 53 12.49 17.78 -13.00
N SER A 54 11.78 18.83 -13.47
CA SER A 54 10.68 18.66 -14.42
C SER A 54 11.20 17.99 -15.73
N PRO A 55 10.52 17.01 -16.30
CA PRO A 55 9.13 16.59 -16.06
C PRO A 55 8.97 15.32 -15.19
N TYR A 56 9.83 15.07 -14.22
CA TYR A 56 9.79 13.82 -13.47
C TYR A 56 8.62 13.76 -12.47
N ILE A 57 7.78 12.79 -12.65
CA ILE A 57 6.62 12.52 -11.79
C ILE A 57 6.86 11.28 -10.92
N GLY A 58 6.12 11.15 -9.84
CA GLY A 58 6.14 9.96 -9.00
C GLY A 58 5.57 8.73 -9.71
N GLY A 59 5.79 7.56 -9.13
CA GLY A 59 5.19 6.32 -9.58
C GLY A 59 3.72 6.22 -9.17
N ALA A 60 2.91 5.50 -9.93
CA ALA A 60 1.54 5.16 -9.55
C ALA A 60 1.53 4.26 -8.31
N GLY A 61 0.46 4.29 -7.53
CA GLY A 61 0.20 3.29 -6.48
C GLY A 61 -0.20 1.93 -7.08
N GLY A 62 0.00 0.86 -6.32
CA GLY A 62 -0.46 -0.48 -6.68
C GLY A 62 -1.94 -0.67 -6.31
N SER A 63 -2.67 -1.46 -7.10
CA SER A 63 -4.04 -1.85 -6.78
C SER A 63 -4.12 -2.65 -5.47
N GLY A 64 -5.29 -2.64 -4.83
CA GLY A 64 -5.60 -3.45 -3.67
C GLY A 64 -5.84 -4.92 -3.99
N VAL A 65 -6.18 -5.69 -2.97
CA VAL A 65 -6.54 -7.11 -3.05
C VAL A 65 -7.52 -7.46 -1.94
N VAL A 66 -8.43 -8.38 -2.22
CA VAL A 66 -9.29 -9.00 -1.20
C VAL A 66 -9.04 -10.51 -1.21
N ILE A 67 -8.85 -11.08 -0.03
CA ILE A 67 -8.67 -12.52 0.15
C ILE A 67 -9.64 -12.98 1.24
N VAL A 68 -10.38 -14.03 0.95
CA VAL A 68 -11.33 -14.65 1.88
C VAL A 68 -10.95 -16.10 2.09
N ARG A 69 -10.90 -16.56 3.33
CA ARG A 69 -10.54 -17.93 3.69
C ARG A 69 -11.60 -18.51 4.61
N ALA A 70 -12.05 -19.71 4.29
CA ALA A 70 -12.95 -20.49 5.12
C ALA A 70 -12.37 -21.87 5.42
N SER A 71 -12.78 -22.45 6.55
CA SER A 71 -12.48 -23.85 6.92
C SER A 71 -13.48 -24.78 6.24
N LYS A 72 -13.01 -25.92 5.74
CA LYS A 72 -13.84 -27.02 5.25
C LYS A 72 -14.25 -28.01 6.35
N ALA A 73 -13.79 -27.81 7.59
CA ALA A 73 -14.11 -28.70 8.70
C ALA A 73 -15.57 -28.51 9.10
N GLY A 74 -16.45 -29.43 8.71
CA GLY A 74 -17.86 -29.47 9.09
C GLY A 74 -18.86 -29.14 7.97
N GLY A 75 -18.41 -28.86 6.77
CA GLY A 75 -19.24 -28.57 5.60
C GLY A 75 -18.40 -28.00 4.46
N ASP A 76 -18.83 -28.19 3.24
CA ASP A 76 -18.18 -27.60 2.08
C ASP A 76 -18.70 -26.15 1.92
N ILE A 77 -17.96 -25.16 2.40
CA ILE A 77 -18.22 -23.78 1.98
C ILE A 77 -17.81 -23.65 0.53
N PHE A 78 -18.79 -23.55 -0.33
CA PHE A 78 -18.55 -23.37 -1.77
C PHE A 78 -18.46 -21.88 -2.09
N PHE A 79 -17.22 -21.41 -2.28
CA PHE A 79 -17.04 -20.15 -2.97
C PHE A 79 -17.28 -20.40 -4.46
N THR A 80 -18.37 -19.90 -4.98
CA THR A 80 -18.63 -19.92 -6.42
C THR A 80 -18.21 -18.58 -7.00
N GLN A 81 -17.37 -18.62 -8.03
CA GLN A 81 -16.96 -17.43 -8.78
C GLN A 81 -17.96 -17.10 -9.87
N PRO A 82 -18.14 -15.82 -10.20
CA PRO A 82 -18.59 -15.48 -11.54
C PRO A 82 -17.56 -16.01 -12.56
N SER A 83 -18.00 -16.60 -13.65
CA SER A 83 -17.18 -17.17 -14.71
C SER A 83 -16.49 -16.11 -15.57
N ALA A 84 -15.76 -15.20 -14.97
CA ALA A 84 -14.96 -14.20 -15.68
C ALA A 84 -13.49 -14.60 -15.60
N CYS A 85 -12.94 -14.92 -16.73
CA CYS A 85 -11.52 -15.12 -16.98
C CYS A 85 -10.72 -13.97 -16.40
N ASN A 86 -9.68 -14.28 -15.65
CA ASN A 86 -8.60 -13.46 -15.13
C ASN A 86 -8.64 -13.17 -13.63
N GLU A 87 -7.75 -13.88 -12.96
CA GLU A 87 -7.07 -13.48 -11.73
C GLU A 87 -7.84 -13.61 -10.40
N THR A 88 -9.05 -14.11 -10.39
CA THR A 88 -9.69 -14.56 -9.15
C THR A 88 -9.55 -16.06 -9.06
N ALA A 89 -8.84 -16.58 -8.09
CA ALA A 89 -8.63 -18.01 -7.93
C ALA A 89 -9.25 -18.48 -6.62
N ILE A 90 -10.05 -19.55 -6.69
CA ILE A 90 -10.37 -20.37 -5.52
C ILE A 90 -9.35 -21.49 -5.46
N VAL A 91 -8.64 -21.58 -4.36
CA VAL A 91 -7.63 -22.61 -4.15
C VAL A 91 -7.99 -23.39 -2.89
N ASN A 92 -8.00 -24.73 -2.99
CA ASN A 92 -8.07 -25.59 -1.83
C ASN A 92 -6.68 -25.65 -1.19
N SER A 93 -6.56 -25.18 0.05
CA SER A 93 -5.34 -25.21 0.84
C SER A 93 -5.56 -26.10 2.07
N GLY A 94 -5.30 -27.40 1.93
CA GLY A 94 -5.59 -28.39 2.98
C GLY A 94 -7.08 -28.43 3.33
N ALA A 95 -7.39 -28.29 4.61
CA ALA A 95 -8.76 -28.25 5.15
C ALA A 95 -9.45 -26.87 4.96
N CYS A 96 -8.92 -25.98 4.12
CA CYS A 96 -9.47 -24.66 3.89
C CYS A 96 -9.70 -24.37 2.42
N GLN A 97 -10.64 -23.49 2.15
CA GLN A 97 -10.84 -22.87 0.83
C GLN A 97 -10.46 -21.40 0.89
N VAL A 98 -9.72 -20.93 -0.10
CA VAL A 98 -9.23 -19.53 -0.20
C VAL A 98 -9.68 -18.93 -1.52
N ALA A 99 -10.46 -17.84 -1.47
CA ALA A 99 -10.81 -17.02 -2.62
C ALA A 99 -9.95 -15.77 -2.63
N ARG A 100 -9.26 -15.51 -3.74
CA ARG A 100 -8.41 -14.31 -3.93
C ARG A 100 -8.95 -13.47 -5.07
N PHE A 101 -9.23 -12.20 -4.80
CA PHE A 101 -9.76 -11.24 -5.76
C PHE A 101 -8.71 -10.17 -6.06
N LYS A 102 -8.36 -10.03 -7.32
CA LYS A 102 -7.48 -8.99 -7.85
C LYS A 102 -8.26 -7.95 -8.67
N THR A 103 -9.49 -8.26 -9.01
CA THR A 103 -10.47 -7.40 -9.69
C THR A 103 -11.79 -7.47 -8.94
N SER A 104 -12.63 -6.42 -9.08
CA SER A 104 -13.96 -6.38 -8.45
C SER A 104 -14.84 -7.49 -9.02
N ALA A 105 -15.56 -8.17 -8.11
CA ALA A 105 -16.41 -9.32 -8.43
C ALA A 105 -17.43 -9.56 -7.31
N THR A 106 -18.15 -10.67 -7.36
CA THR A 106 -19.04 -11.12 -6.29
C THR A 106 -18.57 -12.48 -5.77
N LEU A 107 -18.40 -12.61 -4.46
CA LEU A 107 -18.25 -13.89 -3.80
C LEU A 107 -19.63 -14.46 -3.51
N LYS A 108 -19.90 -15.67 -3.97
CA LYS A 108 -21.10 -16.43 -3.55
C LYS A 108 -20.69 -17.46 -2.51
N ILE A 109 -21.39 -17.48 -1.38
CA ILE A 109 -21.32 -18.51 -0.34
C ILE A 109 -22.55 -19.38 -0.47
N ASP A 110 -22.35 -20.69 -0.63
CA ASP A 110 -23.39 -21.68 -0.79
C ASP A 110 -23.00 -22.90 0.06
N ASP A 111 -23.31 -22.84 1.33
CA ASP A 111 -23.08 -23.91 2.30
C ASP A 111 -24.41 -24.64 2.53
N PRO A 112 -24.61 -25.84 1.95
CA PRO A 112 -25.87 -26.55 2.04
C PRO A 112 -26.25 -26.94 3.48
N ASP A 113 -25.27 -27.11 4.35
CA ASP A 113 -25.49 -27.55 5.73
C ASP A 113 -25.53 -26.39 6.73
N ASN A 114 -25.19 -25.18 6.29
CA ASN A 114 -25.15 -23.94 7.11
C ASN A 114 -24.39 -24.08 8.46
N PHE A 115 -23.37 -24.96 8.48
CA PHE A 115 -22.69 -25.37 9.72
C PHE A 115 -21.53 -24.46 10.14
N ASN A 116 -20.92 -23.71 9.20
CA ASN A 116 -19.77 -22.88 9.54
C ASN A 116 -19.58 -21.71 8.61
N ASN A 117 -20.36 -20.69 8.79
CA ASN A 117 -20.34 -19.46 8.02
C ASN A 117 -19.19 -18.50 8.39
N LYS A 118 -18.24 -18.96 9.21
CA LYS A 118 -17.12 -18.14 9.68
C LYS A 118 -16.03 -18.06 8.63
N VAL A 119 -15.77 -16.84 8.18
CA VAL A 119 -14.73 -16.56 7.19
C VAL A 119 -13.71 -15.59 7.74
N HIS A 120 -12.44 -15.89 7.52
CA HIS A 120 -11.36 -14.95 7.66
C HIS A 120 -11.21 -14.11 6.40
N PHE A 121 -10.75 -12.89 6.57
CA PHE A 121 -10.52 -11.97 5.45
C PHE A 121 -9.19 -11.22 5.56
N LEU A 122 -8.71 -10.78 4.42
CA LEU A 122 -7.71 -9.73 4.25
C LEU A 122 -8.25 -8.78 3.18
N VAL A 123 -8.47 -7.52 3.53
CA VAL A 123 -8.91 -6.45 2.63
C VAL A 123 -7.83 -5.38 2.60
N VAL A 124 -7.25 -5.16 1.44
CA VAL A 124 -6.22 -4.13 1.20
C VAL A 124 -6.73 -3.18 0.14
N ALA A 125 -6.76 -1.91 0.43
CA ALA A 125 -7.14 -0.85 -0.51
C ALA A 125 -6.03 -0.56 -1.53
N GLY A 126 -6.34 0.22 -2.57
CA GLY A 126 -5.32 0.73 -3.49
C GLY A 126 -4.39 1.73 -2.80
N GLY A 127 -3.08 1.66 -3.07
CA GLY A 127 -2.08 2.60 -2.60
C GLY A 127 -2.16 3.94 -3.32
N GLY A 128 -1.67 5.00 -2.70
CA GLY A 128 -1.54 6.33 -3.30
C GLY A 128 -0.34 6.41 -4.23
N GLY A 129 -0.39 7.29 -5.23
CA GLY A 129 0.76 7.60 -6.08
C GLY A 129 1.79 8.46 -5.35
N GLY A 130 3.05 8.32 -5.70
CA GLY A 130 4.12 9.22 -5.29
C GLY A 130 3.93 10.62 -5.88
N GLY A 131 4.38 11.64 -5.18
CA GLY A 131 4.23 13.02 -5.60
C GLY A 131 5.08 13.37 -6.81
N ALA A 132 4.64 14.38 -7.58
CA ALA A 132 5.41 14.96 -8.67
C ALA A 132 6.50 15.87 -8.12
N ALA A 133 7.60 16.00 -8.86
CA ALA A 133 8.72 16.91 -8.63
C ALA A 133 8.97 17.33 -7.17
N ARG A 134 9.82 16.63 -6.45
CA ARG A 134 10.24 16.92 -5.05
C ARG A 134 9.32 16.39 -3.96
N ASN A 135 8.30 15.61 -4.27
CA ASN A 135 7.33 15.17 -3.27
C ASN A 135 7.64 13.79 -2.71
N GLY A 136 7.01 13.52 -1.56
CA GLY A 136 7.17 12.28 -0.82
C GLY A 136 6.64 11.06 -1.56
N GLY A 137 6.94 9.90 -1.01
CA GLY A 137 6.35 8.65 -1.48
C GLY A 137 4.86 8.58 -1.15
N GLY A 138 4.09 7.89 -1.97
CA GLY A 138 2.68 7.59 -1.69
C GLY A 138 2.50 6.65 -0.50
N GLY A 139 1.47 6.85 0.28
CA GLY A 139 1.07 5.95 1.37
C GLY A 139 0.47 4.65 0.83
N ALA A 140 0.66 3.57 1.55
CA ALA A 140 -0.01 2.31 1.23
C ALA A 140 -1.53 2.41 1.43
N GLY A 141 -2.28 1.57 0.72
CA GLY A 141 -3.69 1.32 1.02
C GLY A 141 -3.86 0.79 2.43
N GLY A 142 -4.94 1.17 3.10
CA GLY A 142 -5.32 0.62 4.40
C GLY A 142 -5.42 -0.91 4.34
N LEU A 143 -5.07 -1.58 5.42
CA LEU A 143 -5.11 -3.03 5.52
C LEU A 143 -5.95 -3.44 6.74
N ARG A 144 -6.96 -4.27 6.48
CA ARG A 144 -7.79 -4.89 7.51
C ARG A 144 -7.79 -6.41 7.34
N THR A 145 -7.66 -7.14 8.46
CA THR A 145 -7.62 -8.60 8.43
C THR A 145 -8.12 -9.19 9.74
N SER A 146 -8.77 -10.33 9.66
CA SER A 146 -9.12 -11.17 10.80
C SER A 146 -8.24 -12.41 10.93
N PHE A 147 -7.18 -12.53 10.12
CA PHE A 147 -6.34 -13.72 10.04
C PHE A 147 -4.96 -13.50 10.64
N GLY A 148 -4.50 -14.44 11.45
CA GLY A 148 -3.19 -14.41 12.09
C GLY A 148 -3.16 -13.65 13.42
N CYS A 149 -1.94 -13.29 13.86
CA CYS A 149 -1.74 -12.51 15.10
C CYS A 149 -2.24 -11.06 15.00
N GLU A 150 -2.56 -10.60 13.79
CA GLU A 150 -3.14 -9.28 13.50
C GLU A 150 -4.69 -9.28 13.54
N ALA A 151 -5.30 -10.28 14.17
CA ALA A 151 -6.76 -10.36 14.32
C ALA A 151 -7.39 -9.13 15.01
N THR A 152 -6.59 -8.28 15.65
CA THR A 152 -7.03 -6.98 16.19
C THR A 152 -7.49 -6.01 15.09
N ARG A 153 -7.05 -6.19 13.84
CA ARG A 153 -7.45 -5.35 12.69
C ARG A 153 -8.80 -5.76 12.07
N GLY A 154 -9.49 -6.72 12.65
CA GLY A 154 -10.81 -7.16 12.24
C GLY A 154 -11.22 -8.45 12.95
N GLN A 155 -12.52 -8.68 13.06
CA GLN A 155 -13.07 -9.91 13.62
C GLN A 155 -13.46 -10.87 12.48
N VAL A 156 -13.43 -12.16 12.75
CA VAL A 156 -13.97 -13.20 11.85
C VAL A 156 -15.42 -12.85 11.52
N LEU A 157 -15.77 -12.88 10.24
CA LEU A 157 -17.14 -12.63 9.79
C LEU A 157 -17.96 -13.92 9.87
N ASP A 158 -19.21 -13.76 10.30
CA ASP A 158 -20.24 -14.79 10.21
C ASP A 158 -21.16 -14.41 9.05
N LEU A 159 -21.08 -15.14 7.94
CA LEU A 159 -21.77 -14.80 6.70
C LEU A 159 -22.72 -15.91 6.30
N ALA A 160 -24.01 -15.60 6.20
CA ALA A 160 -25.02 -16.53 5.69
C ALA A 160 -24.78 -16.89 4.20
N ASN A 161 -25.51 -17.91 3.72
CA ASN A 161 -25.58 -18.18 2.27
C ASN A 161 -26.07 -16.95 1.53
N GLY A 162 -25.37 -16.61 0.45
CA GLY A 162 -25.67 -15.41 -0.29
C GLY A 162 -24.57 -14.89 -1.20
N SER A 163 -24.79 -13.73 -1.74
CA SER A 163 -23.87 -13.04 -2.66
C SER A 163 -23.31 -11.80 -1.99
N TYR A 164 -21.99 -11.70 -1.94
CA TYR A 164 -21.26 -10.63 -1.29
C TYR A 164 -20.42 -9.86 -2.31
N PRO A 165 -20.70 -8.58 -2.56
CA PRO A 165 -19.90 -7.79 -3.47
C PRO A 165 -18.48 -7.59 -2.93
N VAL A 166 -17.51 -7.74 -3.80
CA VAL A 166 -16.09 -7.47 -3.57
C VAL A 166 -15.67 -6.32 -4.48
N THR A 167 -15.20 -5.24 -3.90
CA THR A 167 -14.63 -4.12 -4.64
C THR A 167 -13.13 -4.07 -4.43
N ILE A 168 -12.37 -4.03 -5.52
CA ILE A 168 -10.92 -3.85 -5.50
C ILE A 168 -10.59 -2.41 -5.88
N GLY A 169 -9.97 -1.69 -4.95
CA GLY A 169 -9.54 -0.33 -5.17
C GLY A 169 -8.36 -0.26 -6.14
N ALA A 170 -8.46 0.55 -7.17
CA ALA A 170 -7.33 0.87 -8.02
C ALA A 170 -6.26 1.65 -7.24
N GLY A 171 -4.99 1.49 -7.61
CA GLY A 171 -3.94 2.37 -7.16
C GLY A 171 -4.11 3.78 -7.74
N GLY A 172 -3.67 4.79 -7.02
CA GLY A 172 -3.67 6.17 -7.49
C GLY A 172 -2.72 6.37 -8.68
N SER A 173 -3.08 7.22 -9.62
CA SER A 173 -2.11 7.74 -10.58
C SER A 173 -0.97 8.47 -9.84
N ALA A 174 0.09 8.83 -10.54
CA ALA A 174 1.10 9.74 -9.98
C ALA A 174 0.42 10.99 -9.40
N ALA A 175 0.77 11.37 -8.20
CA ALA A 175 0.16 12.45 -7.42
C ALA A 175 -1.37 12.29 -7.16
N GLY A 176 -1.91 11.09 -7.27
CA GLY A 176 -3.32 10.76 -6.99
C GLY A 176 -3.48 9.80 -5.80
N ASN A 177 -4.60 9.92 -5.08
CA ASN A 177 -4.97 8.95 -4.06
C ASN A 177 -5.43 7.63 -4.71
N GLY A 178 -5.23 6.53 -4.00
CA GLY A 178 -5.85 5.26 -4.37
C GLY A 178 -7.37 5.25 -4.17
N ASN A 179 -7.97 4.10 -4.35
CA ASN A 179 -9.39 3.85 -4.10
C ASN A 179 -9.60 2.81 -2.99
N ASN A 180 -10.72 2.89 -2.30
CA ASN A 180 -11.09 1.93 -1.26
C ASN A 180 -11.32 0.53 -1.84
N SER A 181 -10.99 -0.48 -1.04
CA SER A 181 -11.45 -1.86 -1.28
C SER A 181 -12.49 -2.25 -0.25
N SER A 182 -13.42 -3.12 -0.63
CA SER A 182 -14.44 -3.60 0.30
C SER A 182 -14.80 -5.07 0.09
N PHE A 183 -15.24 -5.70 1.19
CA PHE A 183 -15.83 -7.04 1.22
C PHE A 183 -16.86 -7.10 2.34
N ALA A 184 -18.10 -7.47 2.02
CA ALA A 184 -19.22 -7.46 2.94
C ALA A 184 -19.31 -6.10 3.67
N SER A 185 -19.29 -6.08 5.01
CA SER A 185 -19.29 -4.86 5.82
C SER A 185 -17.91 -4.23 6.04
N ILE A 186 -16.85 -4.86 5.52
CA ILE A 186 -15.47 -4.39 5.72
C ILE A 186 -15.08 -3.45 4.58
N VAL A 187 -14.63 -2.25 4.95
CA VAL A 187 -14.04 -1.29 4.02
C VAL A 187 -12.63 -0.96 4.50
N SER A 188 -11.65 -1.00 3.61
CA SER A 188 -10.30 -0.47 3.82
C SER A 188 -10.12 0.82 3.03
N THR A 189 -9.52 1.82 3.67
CA THR A 189 -9.41 3.17 3.13
C THR A 189 -8.24 3.27 2.15
N ALA A 190 -8.44 4.01 1.06
CA ALA A 190 -7.42 4.30 0.07
C ALA A 190 -6.12 4.86 0.66
N GLY A 191 -4.99 4.47 0.10
CA GLY A 191 -3.70 5.08 0.40
C GLY A 191 -3.62 6.51 -0.13
N ALA A 192 -2.90 7.35 0.59
CA ALA A 192 -2.75 8.76 0.28
C ALA A 192 -1.65 9.03 -0.76
N THR A 193 -1.85 10.00 -1.64
CA THR A 193 -0.72 10.59 -2.35
C THR A 193 0.17 11.37 -1.38
N ALA A 194 1.34 11.82 -1.84
CA ALA A 194 2.22 12.67 -1.03
C ALA A 194 1.44 13.85 -0.41
N GLU A 195 1.78 14.20 0.82
CA GLU A 195 1.23 15.33 1.59
C GLU A 195 -0.26 15.23 1.93
N THR A 196 -0.88 14.06 1.79
CA THR A 196 -2.29 13.85 2.15
C THR A 196 -2.48 12.67 3.10
N THR A 197 -3.64 12.66 3.80
CA THR A 197 -4.03 11.59 4.71
C THR A 197 -4.78 10.47 3.98
N GLY A 198 -4.59 9.22 4.40
CA GLY A 198 -5.25 8.06 3.81
C GLY A 198 -5.27 6.88 4.77
N GLY A 199 -5.50 5.68 4.27
CA GLY A 199 -5.31 4.44 5.01
C GLY A 199 -3.90 4.39 5.61
N SER A 200 -2.86 4.63 4.79
CA SER A 200 -1.56 5.14 5.26
C SER A 200 -1.31 6.53 4.68
N GLY A 201 -0.64 7.39 5.44
CA GLY A 201 -0.32 8.76 5.05
C GLY A 201 0.76 8.83 3.97
N GLY A 202 0.70 9.82 3.08
CA GLY A 202 1.77 10.11 2.13
C GLY A 202 2.97 10.77 2.82
N GLY A 203 4.17 10.60 2.26
CA GLY A 203 5.37 11.29 2.71
C GLY A 203 5.30 12.78 2.41
N HIS A 204 5.91 13.60 3.26
CA HIS A 204 5.95 15.04 3.06
C HIS A 204 7.13 15.48 2.18
N SER A 205 6.96 16.58 1.46
CA SER A 205 8.04 17.25 0.74
C SER A 205 9.03 17.95 1.70
N SER A 206 9.88 18.78 1.18
CA SER A 206 11.11 19.29 1.78
C SER A 206 11.05 19.95 3.18
N SER A 207 9.92 20.27 3.80
CA SER A 207 9.90 20.97 5.10
C SER A 207 8.66 20.75 5.95
N GLY A 208 8.00 19.61 5.78
CA GLY A 208 6.75 19.34 6.47
C GLY A 208 6.87 18.33 7.59
N THR A 209 5.79 18.17 8.33
CA THR A 209 5.62 17.21 9.41
C THR A 209 5.10 15.86 8.89
N ASN A 210 5.07 14.86 9.74
CA ASN A 210 4.48 13.57 9.43
C ASN A 210 2.99 13.70 9.08
N ILE A 211 2.56 13.04 8.03
CA ILE A 211 1.17 13.05 7.58
C ILE A 211 0.44 11.83 8.14
N ALA A 212 -0.67 12.04 8.84
CA ALA A 212 -1.41 10.99 9.53
C ALA A 212 -1.90 9.89 8.55
N GLY A 213 -1.81 8.65 9.03
CA GLY A 213 -2.52 7.49 8.45
C GLY A 213 -3.82 7.21 9.20
N ASN A 214 -4.44 6.07 8.94
CA ASN A 214 -5.69 5.60 9.57
C ASN A 214 -6.86 6.58 9.38
N LYS A 215 -7.02 7.13 8.19
CA LYS A 215 -8.14 8.04 7.86
C LYS A 215 -9.52 7.43 8.12
N GLY A 216 -9.63 6.10 8.15
CA GLY A 216 -10.86 5.40 8.53
C GLY A 216 -11.18 5.47 10.02
N GLU A 217 -10.28 6.03 10.84
CA GLU A 217 -10.44 6.20 12.31
C GLU A 217 -10.77 4.90 13.04
N PHE A 218 -10.25 3.77 12.54
CA PHE A 218 -10.44 2.47 13.19
C PHE A 218 -9.64 2.37 14.48
N MET A 219 -10.19 1.72 15.51
CA MET A 219 -9.50 1.50 16.78
C MET A 219 -8.18 0.74 16.61
N ALA A 220 -8.16 -0.26 15.73
CA ALA A 220 -6.91 -0.86 15.24
C ALA A 220 -6.52 -0.17 13.94
N PRO A 221 -5.44 0.60 13.90
CA PRO A 221 -5.06 1.38 12.73
C PRO A 221 -4.88 0.50 11.49
N GLU A 222 -5.50 0.91 10.38
CA GLU A 222 -5.36 0.23 9.09
C GLU A 222 -4.05 0.56 8.35
N GLY A 223 -3.30 1.56 8.86
CA GLY A 223 -2.01 2.00 8.34
C GLY A 223 -1.40 3.08 9.20
N ASN A 224 -0.20 3.51 8.84
CA ASN A 224 0.64 4.40 9.63
C ASN A 224 0.89 5.74 8.94
N PRO A 225 1.39 6.76 9.67
CA PRO A 225 1.76 8.04 9.09
C PRO A 225 2.86 7.93 8.03
N GLY A 226 2.87 8.88 7.08
CA GLY A 226 4.01 9.15 6.23
C GLY A 226 5.09 9.95 6.97
N GLY A 227 6.33 9.85 6.50
CA GLY A 227 7.49 10.53 7.06
C GLY A 227 7.56 12.02 6.68
N ALA A 228 8.20 12.81 7.53
CA ALA A 228 8.50 14.21 7.28
C ALA A 228 9.59 14.38 6.22
N GLY A 229 9.54 15.48 5.47
CA GLY A 229 10.65 15.94 4.64
C GLY A 229 11.70 16.70 5.44
N HIS A 230 12.85 16.95 4.83
CA HIS A 230 13.93 17.77 5.38
C HIS A 230 14.27 18.88 4.41
N SER A 231 14.21 20.14 4.84
CA SER A 231 14.67 21.28 4.05
C SER A 231 15.95 21.86 4.65
N PHE A 232 16.81 22.37 3.77
CA PHE A 232 17.96 23.17 4.17
C PHE A 232 18.15 24.29 3.16
N SER A 233 18.51 25.46 3.68
CA SER A 233 18.85 26.62 2.87
C SER A 233 20.35 26.66 2.65
N ALA A 234 20.77 26.48 1.42
CA ALA A 234 22.11 26.84 0.99
C ALA A 234 21.97 27.87 -0.13
N GLY A 235 22.25 29.13 0.17
CA GLY A 235 22.34 30.17 -0.86
C GLY A 235 21.01 30.57 -1.54
N GLY A 236 19.89 30.62 -0.83
CA GLY A 236 18.64 31.25 -1.32
C GLY A 236 17.73 30.36 -2.17
N SER A 237 18.06 29.12 -2.43
CA SER A 237 17.20 28.14 -3.08
C SER A 237 17.00 26.96 -2.13
N GLY A 238 15.81 26.81 -1.55
CA GLY A 238 15.51 25.74 -0.63
C GLY A 238 15.65 24.37 -1.31
N TYR A 239 16.60 23.57 -0.84
CA TYR A 239 16.75 22.15 -1.23
C TYR A 239 16.02 21.28 -0.24
N GLY A 240 15.41 20.22 -0.67
CA GLY A 240 14.69 19.34 0.24
C GLY A 240 14.80 17.87 -0.15
N GLN A 241 14.81 17.04 0.87
CA GLN A 241 14.66 15.61 0.76
C GLN A 241 13.26 15.24 1.28
N SER A 242 12.58 14.33 0.62
CA SER A 242 11.21 14.01 0.97
C SER A 242 11.12 12.78 1.87
N GLY A 243 10.11 12.75 2.74
CA GLY A 243 9.76 11.59 3.55
C GLY A 243 9.18 10.45 2.73
N GLY A 244 9.26 9.22 3.24
CA GLY A 244 8.58 8.06 2.69
C GLY A 244 7.11 8.01 3.07
N GLY A 245 6.27 7.36 2.27
CA GLY A 245 4.87 7.07 2.61
C GLY A 245 4.76 6.02 3.72
N GLY A 246 3.69 6.09 4.52
CA GLY A 246 3.40 5.10 5.55
C GLY A 246 3.04 3.74 4.99
N GLY A 247 3.34 2.68 5.70
CA GLY A 247 2.95 1.30 5.42
C GLY A 247 1.96 0.75 6.46
N ALA A 248 1.57 -0.50 6.31
CA ALA A 248 0.61 -1.13 7.23
C ALA A 248 1.16 -1.32 8.64
N THR A 249 2.44 -1.60 8.82
CA THR A 249 3.05 -1.90 10.14
C THR A 249 4.05 -0.85 10.61
N GLU A 250 4.55 -0.02 9.71
CA GLU A 250 5.59 0.97 10.02
C GLU A 250 5.24 2.31 9.37
N ALA A 251 5.53 3.39 10.08
CA ALA A 251 5.47 4.74 9.53
C ALA A 251 6.53 4.91 8.42
N GLY A 252 6.25 5.76 7.45
CA GLY A 252 7.26 6.21 6.52
C GLY A 252 8.39 6.92 7.27
N GLN A 253 9.63 6.71 6.84
CA GLN A 253 10.76 7.36 7.47
C GLN A 253 10.85 8.83 7.09
N ASN A 254 11.23 9.66 8.06
CA ASN A 254 11.63 11.02 7.78
C ASN A 254 12.88 11.02 6.91
N ALA A 255 13.05 12.07 6.12
CA ALA A 255 14.32 12.29 5.42
C ALA A 255 15.43 12.52 6.47
N PRO A 256 16.47 11.67 6.52
CA PRO A 256 17.46 11.75 7.62
C PRO A 256 18.45 12.92 7.47
N GLY A 257 18.45 13.62 6.33
CA GLY A 257 19.35 14.75 6.12
C GLY A 257 19.50 15.14 4.66
N GLN A 258 20.53 15.92 4.35
CA GLN A 258 20.71 16.60 3.05
C GLN A 258 20.90 15.67 1.85
N ASN A 259 21.32 14.42 2.05
CA ASN A 259 21.71 13.53 0.96
C ASN A 259 20.85 12.29 0.82
N GLN A 260 19.82 12.13 1.67
CA GLN A 260 19.03 10.92 1.69
C GLN A 260 17.55 11.22 1.95
N SER A 261 16.67 10.65 1.14
CA SER A 261 15.22 10.70 1.35
C SER A 261 14.76 9.56 2.25
N GLY A 262 13.59 9.74 2.86
CA GLY A 262 12.98 8.76 3.72
C GLY A 262 12.52 7.52 2.95
N ARG A 263 12.74 6.33 3.48
CA ARG A 263 12.19 5.10 2.93
C ARG A 263 10.71 4.96 3.29
N GLY A 264 9.95 4.20 2.49
CA GLY A 264 8.58 3.84 2.79
C GLY A 264 8.45 2.91 4.00
N GLY A 265 7.37 3.04 4.73
CA GLY A 265 7.04 2.17 5.86
C GLY A 265 6.74 0.73 5.41
N ALA A 266 7.06 -0.23 6.25
CA ALA A 266 6.85 -1.64 5.98
C ALA A 266 5.36 -2.01 5.95
N GLY A 267 5.02 -2.96 5.08
CA GLY A 267 3.73 -3.61 5.02
C GLY A 267 3.60 -4.78 6.00
N LEU A 268 2.40 -5.36 6.06
CA LEU A 268 2.09 -6.52 6.88
C LEU A 268 2.36 -7.82 6.13
N SER A 269 3.11 -8.73 6.74
CA SER A 269 3.24 -10.11 6.27
C SER A 269 2.06 -10.94 6.79
N ASN A 270 1.30 -11.57 5.89
CA ASN A 270 0.12 -12.36 6.22
C ASN A 270 0.11 -13.68 5.46
N SER A 271 -0.25 -14.77 6.12
CA SER A 271 -0.24 -16.12 5.57
C SER A 271 -1.65 -16.67 5.25
N ILE A 272 -2.64 -15.81 5.07
CA ILE A 272 -4.01 -16.21 4.76
C ILE A 272 -4.11 -17.11 3.52
N THR A 273 -3.21 -17.00 2.57
CA THR A 273 -3.13 -17.84 1.36
C THR A 273 -2.41 -19.17 1.55
N GLY A 274 -1.95 -19.47 2.77
CA GLY A 274 -1.12 -20.65 3.09
C GLY A 274 0.38 -20.37 3.06
N SER A 275 0.83 -19.26 2.49
CA SER A 275 2.22 -18.81 2.48
C SER A 275 2.28 -17.34 2.86
N ALA A 276 3.33 -16.92 3.56
CA ALA A 276 3.51 -15.53 3.97
C ALA A 276 3.76 -14.62 2.75
N VAL A 277 2.91 -13.62 2.60
CA VAL A 277 3.02 -12.56 1.58
C VAL A 277 2.88 -11.22 2.30
N SER A 278 3.72 -10.25 1.96
CA SER A 278 3.62 -8.90 2.51
C SER A 278 2.74 -8.00 1.64
N TYR A 279 1.92 -7.17 2.29
CA TYR A 279 0.96 -6.26 1.67
C TYR A 279 1.10 -4.85 2.25
N ALA A 280 0.66 -3.85 1.50
CA ALA A 280 0.55 -2.47 1.95
C ALA A 280 1.86 -1.84 2.45
N GLY A 281 2.93 -1.92 1.66
CA GLY A 281 4.18 -1.16 1.88
C GLY A 281 4.08 0.27 1.32
N GLY A 282 4.61 1.25 2.05
CA GLY A 282 4.63 2.65 1.62
C GLY A 282 5.69 2.93 0.54
N GLY A 283 5.49 3.94 -0.28
CA GLY A 283 6.45 4.39 -1.29
C GLY A 283 7.62 5.19 -0.68
N GLY A 284 8.80 5.12 -1.31
CA GLY A 284 9.96 5.91 -0.91
C GLY A 284 9.86 7.39 -1.33
N GLY A 285 10.49 8.29 -0.59
CA GLY A 285 10.56 9.71 -0.90
C GLY A 285 11.50 10.02 -2.07
N GLY A 286 11.18 11.03 -2.87
CA GLY A 286 12.05 11.56 -3.92
C GLY A 286 13.07 12.57 -3.39
N THR A 287 14.15 12.85 -4.18
CA THR A 287 15.16 13.84 -3.83
C THR A 287 15.13 15.04 -4.77
N TYR A 288 15.55 16.20 -4.26
CA TYR A 288 15.81 17.39 -5.06
C TYR A 288 17.31 17.67 -5.23
N VAL A 289 17.69 17.92 -6.44
CA VAL A 289 19.02 18.51 -6.75
C VAL A 289 18.82 19.72 -7.66
N ASN A 290 19.27 20.87 -7.23
CA ASN A 290 19.38 22.02 -8.14
C ASN A 290 20.47 21.76 -9.18
N ALA A 291 20.13 21.81 -10.45
CA ALA A 291 21.14 22.03 -11.47
C ALA A 291 21.60 23.50 -11.31
N THR A 292 22.60 23.75 -10.49
CA THR A 292 23.38 24.97 -10.65
C THR A 292 24.01 24.86 -12.01
N GLY A 293 23.49 25.63 -12.95
CA GLY A 293 24.19 25.87 -14.19
C GLY A 293 25.57 26.34 -13.78
N GLY A 294 26.60 25.54 -14.08
CA GLY A 294 27.95 26.01 -14.12
C GLY A 294 28.01 27.01 -15.26
N ALA A 295 28.43 28.21 -14.94
CA ALA A 295 28.93 29.17 -15.92
C ALA A 295 30.22 28.65 -16.53
#